data_1be825fab2c54dea472667923e4b75f4
#
_entry.id   1be825fab2c54dea472667923e4b75f4
#
_cell.length_a   1.000
_cell.length_b   1.000
_cell.length_c   1.000
_cell.angle_alpha   90.00
_cell.angle_beta   90.00
_cell.angle_gamma   90.00
#
_symmetry.space_group_name_H-M   'P 1'
#
loop_
_entity.id
_entity.type
_entity.pdbx_description
1 polymer ?
#
loop_
_entity_poly.entity_id
_entity_poly.type
_entity_poly.pdbx_seq_one_letter_code
_entity_poly.pdbx_strand_id
1 'polypeptide(L)'
;MERIRVVIAEQDDTFRKNLKEMLTQSGYLVVGDSGDGMSALKMVRAIQPELVLAEAGLPGMTGLELAHIIEEGRLAAVVLMVDYAEKELVRNHHDRWTFPVLVKPFEEFQLLSVLEYSHMAYTKMVNLEHEVLRLRGDLETRKVVEKAKGILMRVHGLSEGAAFKKMQQQSMKKRTPMKKVAEAVIMAYEISEENIKKKKR
;
A
#
# COMPACT_ATOMS: atom_id res chain seq x y z
N MET A 1 9.08 -13.52 -18.12
CA MET A 1 8.18 -13.13 -17.03
C MET A 1 8.94 -13.23 -15.72
N GLU A 2 8.84 -12.26 -14.88
CA GLU A 2 9.42 -12.31 -13.52
C GLU A 2 8.60 -13.31 -12.70
N ARG A 3 9.27 -14.20 -11.95
CA ARG A 3 8.58 -15.21 -11.15
C ARG A 3 8.07 -14.59 -9.87
N ILE A 4 6.82 -14.88 -9.48
CA ILE A 4 6.22 -14.41 -8.23
C ILE A 4 6.98 -15.03 -7.05
N ARG A 5 7.54 -14.18 -6.18
CA ARG A 5 8.29 -14.59 -4.99
C ARG A 5 7.34 -14.89 -3.84
N VAL A 6 7.46 -16.09 -3.27
CA VAL A 6 6.56 -16.60 -2.24
C VAL A 6 7.35 -16.93 -0.97
N VAL A 7 6.80 -16.56 0.19
CA VAL A 7 7.20 -17.04 1.50
C VAL A 7 6.14 -18.01 2.01
N ILE A 8 6.59 -19.17 2.54
CA ILE A 8 5.72 -20.20 3.12
C ILE A 8 5.91 -20.19 4.64
N ALA A 9 4.82 -20.09 5.39
CA ALA A 9 4.78 -20.25 6.83
C ALA A 9 3.87 -21.44 7.17
N GLU A 10 4.48 -22.60 7.51
CA GLU A 10 3.79 -23.87 7.72
C GLU A 10 4.56 -24.67 8.77
N GLN A 11 3.88 -25.13 9.80
CA GLN A 11 4.49 -25.85 10.93
C GLN A 11 4.98 -27.23 10.54
N ASP A 12 4.21 -28.00 9.76
CA ASP A 12 4.58 -29.34 9.33
C ASP A 12 5.71 -29.29 8.29
N ASP A 13 6.88 -29.81 8.66
CA ASP A 13 8.08 -29.85 7.81
C ASP A 13 7.87 -30.62 6.51
N THR A 14 7.09 -31.71 6.56
CA THR A 14 6.84 -32.55 5.38
C THR A 14 5.88 -31.84 4.43
N PHE A 15 4.80 -31.29 4.95
CA PHE A 15 3.85 -30.53 4.16
C PHE A 15 4.48 -29.25 3.58
N ARG A 16 5.31 -28.56 4.35
CA ARG A 16 6.05 -27.37 3.90
C ARG A 16 6.99 -27.70 2.73
N LYS A 17 7.72 -28.81 2.78
CA LYS A 17 8.57 -29.28 1.67
C LYS A 17 7.76 -29.59 0.42
N ASN A 18 6.64 -30.31 0.57
CA ASN A 18 5.76 -30.62 -0.55
C ASN A 18 5.17 -29.36 -1.22
N LEU A 19 4.75 -28.39 -0.41
CA LEU A 19 4.30 -27.08 -0.91
C LEU A 19 5.40 -26.36 -1.70
N LYS A 20 6.62 -26.37 -1.19
CA LYS A 20 7.77 -25.74 -1.85
C LYS A 20 8.07 -26.37 -3.20
N GLU A 21 8.04 -27.70 -3.29
CA GLU A 21 8.24 -28.43 -4.54
C GLU A 21 7.12 -28.13 -5.53
N MET A 22 5.86 -28.22 -5.11
CA MET A 22 4.69 -27.92 -5.90
C MET A 22 4.74 -26.50 -6.49
N LEU A 23 4.95 -25.49 -5.65
CA LEU A 23 5.04 -24.11 -6.07
C LEU A 23 6.20 -23.85 -7.04
N THR A 24 7.35 -24.48 -6.80
CA THR A 24 8.52 -24.35 -7.68
C THR A 24 8.27 -24.96 -9.06
N GLN A 25 7.61 -26.13 -9.13
CA GLN A 25 7.23 -26.78 -10.38
C GLN A 25 6.19 -25.96 -11.15
N SER A 26 5.30 -25.26 -10.43
CA SER A 26 4.26 -24.40 -11.01
C SER A 26 4.76 -22.99 -11.35
N GLY A 27 6.08 -22.73 -11.29
CA GLY A 27 6.69 -21.49 -11.77
C GLY A 27 6.83 -20.38 -10.75
N TYR A 28 6.45 -20.60 -9.48
CA TYR A 28 6.72 -19.65 -8.39
C TYR A 28 8.18 -19.74 -7.91
N LEU A 29 8.65 -18.67 -7.28
CA LEU A 29 9.97 -18.63 -6.65
C LEU A 29 9.80 -18.60 -5.13
N VAL A 30 9.98 -19.74 -4.46
CA VAL A 30 9.96 -19.79 -3.00
C VAL A 30 11.25 -19.20 -2.47
N VAL A 31 11.16 -17.99 -1.91
CA VAL A 31 12.30 -17.19 -1.41
C VAL A 31 12.57 -17.36 0.08
N GLY A 32 11.67 -18.02 0.79
CA GLY A 32 11.83 -18.34 2.21
C GLY A 32 10.73 -19.26 2.70
N ASP A 33 11.03 -20.01 3.75
CA ASP A 33 10.05 -20.86 4.44
C ASP A 33 10.35 -20.91 5.95
N SER A 34 9.32 -21.03 6.77
CA SER A 34 9.42 -21.06 8.22
C SER A 34 8.34 -21.95 8.85
N GLY A 35 8.67 -22.58 9.98
CA GLY A 35 7.71 -23.31 10.80
C GLY A 35 7.05 -22.48 11.91
N ASP A 36 7.35 -21.19 12.03
CA ASP A 36 6.78 -20.28 13.03
C ASP A 36 6.47 -18.91 12.48
N GLY A 37 5.44 -18.25 13.05
CA GLY A 37 4.93 -16.98 12.55
C GLY A 37 5.88 -15.79 12.75
N MET A 38 6.67 -15.77 13.85
CA MET A 38 7.61 -14.67 14.11
C MET A 38 8.76 -14.65 13.12
N SER A 39 9.32 -15.83 12.81
CA SER A 39 10.38 -15.97 11.80
C SER A 39 9.85 -15.67 10.41
N ALA A 40 8.62 -16.11 10.09
CA ALA A 40 7.96 -15.76 8.84
C ALA A 40 7.79 -14.23 8.68
N LEU A 41 7.33 -13.53 9.72
CA LEU A 41 7.18 -12.07 9.68
C LEU A 41 8.52 -11.35 9.44
N LYS A 42 9.59 -11.82 10.10
CA LYS A 42 10.94 -11.27 9.88
C LYS A 42 11.38 -11.45 8.44
N MET A 43 11.14 -12.64 7.86
CA MET A 43 11.44 -12.91 6.45
C MET A 43 10.63 -12.00 5.50
N VAL A 44 9.32 -11.87 5.73
CA VAL A 44 8.45 -11.03 4.91
C VAL A 44 8.94 -9.58 4.88
N ARG A 45 9.31 -9.02 6.03
CA ARG A 45 9.83 -7.66 6.13
C ARG A 45 11.19 -7.48 5.47
N ALA A 46 12.08 -8.48 5.57
CA ALA A 46 13.43 -8.41 5.00
C ALA A 46 13.45 -8.65 3.49
N ILE A 47 12.66 -9.63 3.02
CA ILE A 47 12.68 -10.10 1.63
C ILE A 47 11.69 -9.32 0.77
N GLN A 48 10.57 -8.86 1.35
CA GLN A 48 9.45 -8.22 0.66
C GLN A 48 8.95 -9.08 -0.52
N PRO A 49 8.39 -10.28 -0.23
CA PRO A 49 7.84 -11.16 -1.25
C PRO A 49 6.56 -10.55 -1.85
N GLU A 50 6.13 -11.07 -3.01
CA GLU A 50 4.85 -10.70 -3.60
C GLU A 50 3.67 -11.43 -2.93
N LEU A 51 3.92 -12.62 -2.34
CA LEU A 51 2.89 -13.48 -1.78
C LEU A 51 3.38 -14.23 -0.54
N VAL A 52 2.49 -14.40 0.44
CA VAL A 52 2.72 -15.22 1.64
C VAL A 52 1.62 -16.27 1.74
N LEU A 53 2.03 -17.52 1.92
CA LEU A 53 1.15 -18.64 2.22
C LEU A 53 1.36 -19.01 3.68
N ALA A 54 0.35 -18.82 4.54
CA ALA A 54 0.48 -19.00 5.98
C ALA A 54 -0.56 -19.97 6.54
N GLU A 55 -0.10 -20.96 7.33
CA GLU A 55 -0.99 -21.81 8.13
C GLU A 55 -1.55 -21.02 9.32
N ALA A 56 -2.83 -21.23 9.67
CA ALA A 56 -3.48 -20.52 10.78
C ALA A 56 -2.88 -20.85 12.14
N GLY A 57 -2.58 -22.12 12.38
CA GLY A 57 -2.11 -22.69 13.65
C GLY A 57 -0.61 -22.55 13.91
N LEU A 58 0.09 -21.55 13.38
CA LEU A 58 1.52 -21.39 13.59
C LEU A 58 1.90 -21.16 15.05
N PRO A 59 3.02 -21.72 15.53
CA PRO A 59 3.52 -21.47 16.89
C PRO A 59 4.09 -20.06 17.04
N GLY A 60 4.01 -19.54 18.25
CA GLY A 60 4.55 -18.23 18.66
C GLY A 60 3.65 -17.06 18.24
N MET A 61 3.47 -16.85 16.96
CA MET A 61 2.51 -15.94 16.35
C MET A 61 1.60 -16.74 15.43
N THR A 62 0.31 -16.68 15.62
CA THR A 62 -0.65 -17.38 14.77
C THR A 62 -0.59 -16.86 13.33
N GLY A 63 -0.92 -17.73 12.37
CA GLY A 63 -0.99 -17.32 10.96
C GLY A 63 -2.02 -16.23 10.71
N LEU A 64 -3.05 -16.18 11.53
CA LEU A 64 -4.04 -15.12 11.48
C LEU A 64 -3.48 -13.75 11.89
N GLU A 65 -2.73 -13.70 13.00
CA GLU A 65 -2.04 -12.47 13.43
C GLU A 65 -0.99 -12.05 12.40
N LEU A 66 -0.26 -13.02 11.84
CA LEU A 66 0.70 -12.79 10.76
C LEU A 66 0.01 -12.19 9.53
N ALA A 67 -1.10 -12.79 9.08
CA ALA A 67 -1.86 -12.31 7.93
C ALA A 67 -2.39 -10.89 8.13
N HIS A 68 -2.89 -10.57 9.32
CA HIS A 68 -3.32 -9.21 9.69
C HIS A 68 -2.19 -8.20 9.58
N ILE A 69 -1.02 -8.50 10.16
CA ILE A 69 0.14 -7.61 10.10
C ILE A 69 0.59 -7.38 8.66
N ILE A 70 0.58 -8.44 7.84
CA ILE A 70 0.94 -8.36 6.42
C ILE A 70 -0.06 -7.50 5.65
N GLU A 71 -1.36 -7.69 5.88
CA GLU A 71 -2.43 -6.95 5.23
C GLU A 71 -2.42 -5.47 5.62
N GLU A 72 -2.40 -5.15 6.91
CA GLU A 72 -2.35 -3.77 7.41
C GLU A 72 -1.10 -3.03 6.96
N GLY A 73 0.05 -3.72 6.97
CA GLY A 73 1.33 -3.18 6.53
C GLY A 73 1.50 -3.08 5.02
N ARG A 74 0.55 -3.59 4.22
CA ARG A 74 0.67 -3.68 2.74
C ARG A 74 1.99 -4.33 2.32
N LEU A 75 2.38 -5.41 3.01
CA LEU A 75 3.69 -6.03 2.81
C LEU A 75 3.69 -7.03 1.65
N ALA A 76 2.61 -7.78 1.47
CA ALA A 76 2.44 -8.80 0.43
C ALA A 76 0.97 -9.19 0.27
N ALA A 77 0.62 -9.89 -0.80
CA ALA A 77 -0.60 -10.70 -0.83
C ALA A 77 -0.48 -11.84 0.19
N VAL A 78 -1.56 -12.19 0.88
CA VAL A 78 -1.56 -13.30 1.84
C VAL A 78 -2.69 -14.27 1.55
N VAL A 79 -2.41 -15.56 1.70
CA VAL A 79 -3.38 -16.65 1.67
C VAL A 79 -3.24 -17.43 2.97
N LEU A 80 -4.33 -17.56 3.71
CA LEU A 80 -4.35 -18.31 4.96
C LEU A 80 -4.77 -19.77 4.70
N MET A 81 -3.97 -20.73 5.13
CA MET A 81 -4.33 -22.15 5.14
C MET A 81 -4.90 -22.50 6.52
N VAL A 82 -6.03 -23.19 6.53
CA VAL A 82 -6.72 -23.61 7.76
C VAL A 82 -7.06 -25.10 7.71
N ASP A 83 -7.01 -25.76 8.84
CA ASP A 83 -7.55 -27.10 8.94
C ASP A 83 -9.08 -27.05 8.96
N TYR A 84 -9.72 -28.14 8.53
CA TYR A 84 -11.18 -28.21 8.49
C TYR A 84 -11.83 -27.94 9.84
N ALA A 85 -11.17 -28.33 10.95
CA ALA A 85 -11.65 -28.06 12.31
C ALA A 85 -11.60 -26.57 12.69
N GLU A 86 -10.69 -25.81 12.09
CA GLU A 86 -10.52 -24.36 12.34
C GLU A 86 -11.41 -23.47 11.46
N LYS A 87 -12.10 -24.07 10.49
CA LYS A 87 -12.95 -23.35 9.52
C LYS A 87 -13.97 -22.41 10.18
N GLU A 88 -14.53 -22.81 11.32
CA GLU A 88 -15.50 -21.99 12.06
C GLU A 88 -14.86 -20.73 12.68
N LEU A 89 -13.60 -20.80 13.11
CA LEU A 89 -12.86 -19.63 13.64
C LEU A 89 -12.71 -18.55 12.58
N VAL A 90 -12.44 -18.96 11.35
CA VAL A 90 -12.30 -18.06 10.22
C VAL A 90 -13.63 -17.47 9.80
N ARG A 91 -14.69 -18.30 9.77
CA ARG A 91 -16.04 -17.91 9.35
C ARG A 91 -16.64 -16.81 10.25
N ASN A 92 -16.35 -16.83 11.55
CA ASN A 92 -16.89 -15.85 12.51
C ASN A 92 -16.20 -14.48 12.45
N HIS A 93 -15.12 -14.34 11.69
CA HIS A 93 -14.30 -13.13 11.64
C HIS A 93 -14.13 -12.57 10.22
N HIS A 94 -14.70 -13.20 9.19
CA HIS A 94 -14.42 -12.84 7.81
C HIS A 94 -14.92 -11.45 7.36
N ASP A 95 -15.76 -10.79 8.15
CA ASP A 95 -16.14 -9.38 7.90
C ASP A 95 -14.98 -8.38 8.14
N ARG A 96 -13.87 -8.85 8.72
CA ARG A 96 -12.71 -8.03 9.07
C ARG A 96 -11.50 -8.24 8.17
N TRP A 97 -11.53 -9.26 7.28
CA TRP A 97 -10.36 -9.68 6.49
C TRP A 97 -10.68 -9.67 5.02
N THR A 98 -9.67 -9.26 4.22
CA THR A 98 -9.77 -9.27 2.76
C THR A 98 -8.93 -10.37 2.11
N PHE A 99 -8.13 -11.10 2.90
CA PHE A 99 -7.34 -12.21 2.39
C PHE A 99 -8.14 -13.50 2.27
N PRO A 100 -7.90 -14.31 1.21
CA PRO A 100 -8.57 -15.58 1.03
C PRO A 100 -8.07 -16.65 1.99
N VAL A 101 -8.96 -17.61 2.24
CA VAL A 101 -8.70 -18.77 3.10
C VAL A 101 -8.80 -20.04 2.26
N LEU A 102 -7.81 -20.90 2.40
CA LEU A 102 -7.75 -22.22 1.77
C LEU A 102 -7.85 -23.31 2.83
N VAL A 103 -8.88 -24.16 2.74
CA VAL A 103 -9.12 -25.21 3.73
C VAL A 103 -8.37 -26.48 3.34
N LYS A 104 -7.58 -27.04 4.25
CA LYS A 104 -6.90 -28.35 4.08
C LYS A 104 -7.91 -29.52 4.27
N PRO A 105 -7.78 -30.63 3.52
CA PRO A 105 -6.86 -30.81 2.41
C PRO A 105 -7.35 -30.11 1.12
N PHE A 106 -6.41 -29.70 0.29
CA PHE A 106 -6.70 -29.06 -1.01
C PHE A 106 -5.87 -29.68 -2.13
N GLU A 107 -6.38 -29.56 -3.34
CA GLU A 107 -5.70 -29.97 -4.57
C GLU A 107 -4.77 -28.87 -5.08
N GLU A 108 -3.72 -29.25 -5.83
CA GLU A 108 -2.77 -28.31 -6.45
C GLU A 108 -3.49 -27.20 -7.23
N PHE A 109 -4.47 -27.57 -8.05
CA PHE A 109 -5.26 -26.60 -8.84
C PHE A 109 -5.95 -25.55 -7.97
N GLN A 110 -6.50 -25.94 -6.81
CA GLN A 110 -7.17 -25.01 -5.89
C GLN A 110 -6.17 -24.03 -5.30
N LEU A 111 -5.01 -24.53 -4.84
CA LEU A 111 -3.93 -23.70 -4.33
C LEU A 111 -3.49 -22.67 -5.36
N LEU A 112 -3.12 -23.12 -6.55
CA LEU A 112 -2.61 -22.23 -7.61
C LEU A 112 -3.63 -21.19 -8.03
N SER A 113 -4.91 -21.55 -8.15
CA SER A 113 -5.99 -20.62 -8.49
C SER A 113 -6.18 -19.54 -7.43
N VAL A 114 -6.11 -19.90 -6.13
CA VAL A 114 -6.23 -18.95 -5.02
C VAL A 114 -5.01 -18.04 -4.95
N LEU A 115 -3.80 -18.56 -5.15
CA LEU A 115 -2.58 -17.76 -5.15
C LEU A 115 -2.56 -16.73 -6.29
N GLU A 116 -2.90 -17.16 -7.50
CA GLU A 116 -2.96 -16.27 -8.67
C GLU A 116 -3.98 -15.16 -8.47
N TYR A 117 -5.18 -15.51 -8.03
CA TYR A 117 -6.22 -14.52 -7.72
C TYR A 117 -5.79 -13.54 -6.64
N SER A 118 -5.19 -14.03 -5.55
CA SER A 118 -4.74 -13.21 -4.42
C SER A 118 -3.67 -12.22 -4.84
N HIS A 119 -2.68 -12.66 -5.60
CA HIS A 119 -1.63 -11.81 -6.12
C HIS A 119 -2.20 -10.73 -7.06
N MET A 120 -3.09 -11.11 -7.96
CA MET A 120 -3.72 -10.18 -8.90
C MET A 120 -4.61 -9.15 -8.16
N ALA A 121 -5.41 -9.59 -7.21
CA ALA A 121 -6.29 -8.72 -6.42
C ALA A 121 -5.48 -7.72 -5.57
N TYR A 122 -4.44 -8.19 -4.90
CA TYR A 122 -3.53 -7.36 -4.12
C TYR A 122 -2.82 -6.32 -4.98
N THR A 123 -2.26 -6.71 -6.12
CA THR A 123 -1.58 -5.80 -7.05
C THR A 123 -2.54 -4.71 -7.54
N LYS A 124 -3.77 -5.09 -7.89
CA LYS A 124 -4.80 -4.12 -8.31
C LYS A 124 -5.16 -3.15 -7.18
N MET A 125 -5.31 -3.66 -5.96
CA MET A 125 -5.62 -2.83 -4.77
C MET A 125 -4.52 -1.80 -4.52
N VAL A 126 -3.25 -2.21 -4.49
CA VAL A 126 -2.10 -1.32 -4.28
C VAL A 126 -2.02 -0.24 -5.37
N ASN A 127 -2.24 -0.62 -6.63
CA ASN A 127 -2.25 0.33 -7.74
C ASN A 127 -3.37 1.37 -7.61
N LEU A 128 -4.57 0.95 -7.19
CA LEU A 128 -5.70 1.86 -6.96
C LEU A 128 -5.43 2.80 -5.78
N GLU A 129 -4.83 2.32 -4.70
CA GLU A 129 -4.43 3.16 -3.56
C GLU A 129 -3.42 4.23 -3.99
N HIS A 130 -2.40 3.86 -4.78
CA HIS A 130 -1.43 4.81 -5.33
C HIS A 130 -2.11 5.85 -6.24
N GLU A 131 -3.05 5.43 -7.07
CA GLU A 131 -3.80 6.36 -7.94
C GLU A 131 -4.64 7.34 -7.12
N VAL A 132 -5.34 6.86 -6.09
CA VAL A 132 -6.11 7.73 -5.17
C VAL A 132 -5.22 8.74 -4.48
N LEU A 133 -4.04 8.33 -3.98
CA LEU A 133 -3.08 9.24 -3.35
C LEU A 133 -2.57 10.29 -4.34
N ARG A 134 -2.25 9.90 -5.57
CA ARG A 134 -1.83 10.81 -6.64
C ARG A 134 -2.92 11.83 -6.97
N LEU A 135 -4.16 11.37 -7.19
CA LEU A 135 -5.29 12.25 -7.52
C LEU A 135 -5.60 13.24 -6.39
N ARG A 136 -5.52 12.80 -5.13
CA ARG A 136 -5.65 13.70 -3.97
C ARG A 136 -4.56 14.76 -3.95
N GLY A 137 -3.30 14.37 -4.21
CA GLY A 137 -2.17 15.29 -4.32
C GLY A 137 -2.34 16.32 -5.43
N ASP A 138 -2.85 15.91 -6.59
CA ASP A 138 -3.15 16.79 -7.73
C ASP A 138 -4.26 17.79 -7.38
N LEU A 139 -5.34 17.33 -6.73
CA LEU A 139 -6.44 18.18 -6.26
C LEU A 139 -5.97 19.23 -5.24
N GLU A 140 -5.17 18.83 -4.26
CA GLU A 140 -4.59 19.76 -3.29
C GLU A 140 -3.67 20.77 -3.96
N THR A 141 -2.85 20.34 -4.90
CA THR A 141 -2.00 21.24 -5.69
C THR A 141 -2.85 22.26 -6.45
N ARG A 142 -3.92 21.82 -7.11
CA ARG A 142 -4.84 22.71 -7.83
C ARG A 142 -5.48 23.73 -6.90
N LYS A 143 -6.00 23.34 -5.73
CA LYS A 143 -6.58 24.24 -4.74
C LYS A 143 -5.60 25.31 -4.28
N VAL A 144 -4.37 24.92 -3.96
CA VAL A 144 -3.33 25.86 -3.51
C VAL A 144 -2.94 26.84 -4.63
N VAL A 145 -2.78 26.36 -5.86
CA VAL A 145 -2.48 27.20 -7.02
C VAL A 145 -3.62 28.18 -7.30
N GLU A 146 -4.88 27.75 -7.26
CA GLU A 146 -6.03 28.63 -7.45
C GLU A 146 -6.12 29.73 -6.38
N LYS A 147 -5.90 29.36 -5.09
CA LYS A 147 -5.83 30.35 -3.98
C LYS A 147 -4.74 31.38 -4.22
N ALA A 148 -3.54 30.94 -4.61
CA ALA A 148 -2.41 31.84 -4.89
C ALA A 148 -2.67 32.74 -6.12
N LYS A 149 -3.28 32.23 -7.19
CA LYS A 149 -3.72 33.04 -8.34
C LYS A 149 -4.66 34.14 -7.88
N GLY A 150 -5.70 33.79 -7.11
CA GLY A 150 -6.67 34.75 -6.58
C GLY A 150 -6.01 35.87 -5.75
N ILE A 151 -4.99 35.53 -4.96
CA ILE A 151 -4.21 36.51 -4.22
C ILE A 151 -3.43 37.45 -5.16
N LEU A 152 -2.71 36.89 -6.14
CA LEU A 152 -1.94 37.69 -7.10
C LEU A 152 -2.83 38.60 -7.95
N MET A 153 -4.00 38.12 -8.35
CA MET A 153 -5.01 38.95 -9.06
C MET A 153 -5.45 40.11 -8.20
N ARG A 154 -5.78 39.88 -6.93
CA ARG A 154 -6.29 40.88 -6.00
C ARG A 154 -5.23 41.93 -5.61
N VAL A 155 -4.01 41.44 -5.27
CA VAL A 155 -2.94 42.32 -4.74
C VAL A 155 -2.21 43.08 -5.83
N HIS A 156 -2.04 42.47 -7.00
CA HIS A 156 -1.25 43.06 -8.10
C HIS A 156 -2.09 43.47 -9.32
N GLY A 157 -3.40 43.32 -9.28
CA GLY A 157 -4.29 43.65 -10.42
C GLY A 157 -4.06 42.80 -11.67
N LEU A 158 -3.48 41.57 -11.50
CA LEU A 158 -3.15 40.73 -12.63
C LEU A 158 -4.37 40.00 -13.16
N SER A 159 -4.39 39.75 -14.48
CA SER A 159 -5.34 38.78 -15.05
C SER A 159 -4.99 37.35 -14.59
N GLU A 160 -5.95 36.44 -14.67
CA GLU A 160 -5.73 35.03 -14.27
C GLU A 160 -4.55 34.39 -15.00
N GLY A 161 -4.47 34.59 -16.33
CA GLY A 161 -3.37 34.09 -17.15
C GLY A 161 -2.02 34.70 -16.76
N ALA A 162 -1.98 36.03 -16.45
CA ALA A 162 -0.75 36.68 -16.01
C ALA A 162 -0.29 36.20 -14.63
N ALA A 163 -1.23 35.98 -13.69
CA ALA A 163 -0.92 35.42 -12.36
C ALA A 163 -0.36 34.01 -12.47
N PHE A 164 -0.97 33.13 -13.26
CA PHE A 164 -0.48 31.77 -13.51
C PHE A 164 0.91 31.79 -14.15
N LYS A 165 1.11 32.57 -15.22
CA LYS A 165 2.40 32.70 -15.93
C LYS A 165 3.50 33.19 -15.00
N LYS A 166 3.20 34.14 -14.10
CA LYS A 166 4.17 34.64 -13.11
C LYS A 166 4.61 33.55 -12.15
N MET A 167 3.68 32.73 -11.63
CA MET A 167 4.02 31.61 -10.78
C MET A 167 4.80 30.53 -11.52
N GLN A 168 4.41 30.23 -12.77
CA GLN A 168 5.11 29.27 -13.63
C GLN A 168 6.57 29.70 -13.89
N GLN A 169 6.81 30.96 -14.21
CA GLN A 169 8.16 31.50 -14.40
C GLN A 169 9.01 31.36 -13.12
N GLN A 170 8.43 31.62 -11.94
CA GLN A 170 9.13 31.44 -10.67
C GLN A 170 9.44 29.96 -10.38
N SER A 171 8.49 29.06 -10.67
CA SER A 171 8.69 27.61 -10.57
C SER A 171 9.87 27.14 -11.42
N MET A 172 9.92 27.57 -12.68
CA MET A 172 10.99 27.23 -13.61
C MET A 172 12.35 27.85 -13.18
N LYS A 173 12.34 29.16 -12.85
CA LYS A 173 13.56 29.87 -12.44
C LYS A 173 14.20 29.30 -11.18
N LYS A 174 13.37 28.92 -10.21
CA LYS A 174 13.84 28.36 -8.93
C LYS A 174 13.92 26.83 -8.92
N ARG A 175 13.56 26.16 -10.01
CA ARG A 175 13.44 24.69 -10.09
C ARG A 175 12.65 24.12 -8.93
N THR A 176 11.55 24.76 -8.58
CA THR A 176 10.70 24.43 -7.44
C THR A 176 9.31 24.06 -7.93
N PRO A 177 8.67 23.02 -7.39
CA PRO A 177 7.30 22.64 -7.78
C PRO A 177 6.31 23.81 -7.66
N MET A 178 5.36 23.89 -8.60
CA MET A 178 4.34 24.94 -8.65
C MET A 178 3.58 25.08 -7.32
N LYS A 179 3.29 23.96 -6.64
CA LYS A 179 2.65 23.94 -5.32
C LYS A 179 3.44 24.77 -4.30
N LYS A 180 4.76 24.57 -4.20
CA LYS A 180 5.62 25.32 -3.26
C LYS A 180 5.70 26.81 -3.59
N VAL A 181 5.66 27.17 -4.86
CA VAL A 181 5.57 28.60 -5.28
C VAL A 181 4.26 29.20 -4.84
N ALA A 182 3.15 28.50 -5.02
CA ALA A 182 1.83 28.94 -4.61
C ALA A 182 1.70 29.05 -3.09
N GLU A 183 2.22 28.09 -2.32
CA GLU A 183 2.30 28.13 -0.85
C GLU A 183 3.09 29.36 -0.36
N ALA A 184 4.21 29.67 -1.00
CA ALA A 184 5.00 30.86 -0.68
C ALA A 184 4.23 32.19 -0.94
N VAL A 185 3.46 32.25 -2.01
CA VAL A 185 2.57 33.41 -2.29
C VAL A 185 1.51 33.57 -1.21
N ILE A 186 0.86 32.47 -0.81
CA ILE A 186 -0.18 32.48 0.22
C ILE A 186 0.42 32.94 1.56
N MET A 187 1.56 32.34 1.97
CA MET A 187 2.24 32.67 3.23
C MET A 187 2.66 34.14 3.29
N ALA A 188 3.25 34.67 2.19
CA ALA A 188 3.63 36.08 2.12
C ALA A 188 2.43 37.02 2.26
N TYR A 189 1.30 36.66 1.69
CA TYR A 189 0.07 37.42 1.80
C TYR A 189 -0.50 37.40 3.23
N GLU A 190 -0.58 36.24 3.86
CA GLU A 190 -1.08 36.08 5.24
C GLU A 190 -0.25 36.91 6.25
N ILE A 191 1.09 36.88 6.13
CA ILE A 191 2.01 37.71 6.97
C ILE A 191 1.73 39.21 6.73
N SER A 192 1.51 39.63 5.48
CA SER A 192 1.25 41.06 5.19
C SER A 192 -0.09 41.53 5.77
N GLU A 193 -1.13 40.70 5.72
CA GLU A 193 -2.44 41.02 6.33
C GLU A 193 -2.36 41.13 7.86
N GLU A 194 -1.62 40.25 8.53
CA GLU A 194 -1.43 40.32 9.97
C GLU A 194 -0.72 41.60 10.41
N ASN A 195 0.31 42.02 9.65
CA ASN A 195 1.02 43.26 9.93
C ASN A 195 0.13 44.51 9.74
N ILE A 196 -0.79 44.50 8.77
CA ILE A 196 -1.73 45.59 8.56
C ILE A 196 -2.77 45.66 9.69
N LYS A 197 -3.25 44.52 10.19
CA LYS A 197 -4.19 44.44 11.32
C LYS A 197 -3.55 44.90 12.64
N LYS A 198 -2.28 44.59 12.86
CA LYS A 198 -1.54 45.06 14.06
C LYS A 198 -1.27 46.58 14.04
N LYS A 199 -1.13 47.22 12.86
CA LYS A 199 -0.93 48.67 12.75
C LYS A 199 -2.24 49.49 12.91
N LYS A 200 -3.41 48.84 12.81
CA LYS A 200 -4.72 49.49 12.95
C LYS A 200 -5.31 49.37 14.38
N ARG A 201 -4.62 48.68 15.29
CA ARG A 201 -4.93 48.62 16.72
C ARG A 201 -3.95 49.51 17.50
#